data_2ef1518cff63fe646e25739690bad131
#
_entry.id   2ef1518cff63fe646e25739690bad131
#
_cell.length_a   1.000
_cell.length_b   1.000
_cell.length_c   1.000
_cell.angle_alpha   90.00
_cell.angle_beta   90.00
_cell.angle_gamma   90.00
#
_symmetry.space_group_name_H-M   'P 1'
#
loop_
_entity.id
_entity.type
_entity.pdbx_description
1 polymer ?
#
loop_
_entity_poly.entity_id
_entity_poly.type
_entity_poly.pdbx_seq_one_letter_code
_entity_poly.pdbx_strand_id
1 'polypeptide(L)'
;MEIRENQIEDVLVSAPVLARRILNLDDEPRLLGRQMPLPSGRLDILYAYKMKFLLLELKVIPFQKKFIQQVLDYKRDLVQFQSTGRLLRGDIQTYLLCPLITKEHQQVGATHGISCVDYNPEEILKYFYQNIRPIASFVETKPIDIGIWNIHLINKLMYLLENTRSVRSLQNVVSGSKKTLYNKIKFANELRLIEWEPNSDEIELSELGRKYVEAKDSIFPESLSDGQADVLKKYVIRNPYESSVILGIASVVEATFALSKNTYPVPMTQLCEYFTYHSGKVFDWQTAKAKYSATRMYSNYAVDLGLLAKTVQTVYLTPEGLKFTIQMQLHKSLRLMDAITMK
;
A
#
# COMPACT_ATOMS: atom_id res chain seq x y z
N MET A 1 -1.71 21.36 0.18
CA MET A 1 -0.88 20.32 -0.48
C MET A 1 -0.74 20.74 -1.92
N GLU A 2 0.45 20.93 -2.41
CA GLU A 2 0.67 21.47 -3.75
C GLU A 2 1.06 20.31 -4.70
N ILE A 3 0.27 20.08 -5.74
CA ILE A 3 0.59 19.11 -6.79
C ILE A 3 1.61 19.75 -7.72
N ARG A 4 2.67 19.00 -8.08
CA ARG A 4 3.75 19.47 -8.97
C ARG A 4 3.67 18.79 -10.33
N GLU A 5 4.13 19.49 -11.38
CA GLU A 5 4.16 18.99 -12.76
C GLU A 5 4.85 17.64 -12.88
N ASN A 6 6.01 17.47 -12.24
CA ASN A 6 6.77 16.22 -12.28
C ASN A 6 6.03 15.01 -11.69
N GLN A 7 5.11 15.22 -10.74
CA GLN A 7 4.29 14.13 -10.19
C GLN A 7 3.24 13.63 -11.19
N ILE A 8 2.69 14.53 -11.98
CA ILE A 8 1.74 14.18 -13.06
C ILE A 8 2.47 13.52 -14.23
N GLU A 9 3.65 14.04 -14.58
CA GLU A 9 4.51 13.40 -15.59
C GLU A 9 4.85 11.96 -15.21
N ASP A 10 5.23 11.71 -13.94
CA ASP A 10 5.53 10.36 -13.42
C ASP A 10 4.37 9.39 -13.69
N VAL A 11 3.14 9.85 -13.45
CA VAL A 11 1.94 9.02 -13.67
C VAL A 11 1.69 8.78 -15.16
N LEU A 12 1.76 9.83 -16.00
CA LEU A 12 1.52 9.70 -17.43
C LEU A 12 2.55 8.79 -18.11
N VAL A 13 3.81 8.86 -17.67
CA VAL A 13 4.89 8.00 -18.17
C VAL A 13 4.72 6.55 -17.70
N SER A 14 4.30 6.35 -16.44
CA SER A 14 4.11 5.02 -15.86
C SER A 14 2.82 4.32 -16.32
N ALA A 15 1.83 5.10 -16.77
CA ALA A 15 0.53 4.60 -17.22
C ALA A 15 0.15 5.19 -18.60
N PRO A 16 0.72 4.67 -19.71
CA PRO A 16 0.43 5.17 -21.07
C PRO A 16 -1.06 5.14 -21.44
N VAL A 17 -1.83 4.24 -20.82
CA VAL A 17 -3.29 4.16 -20.95
C VAL A 17 -3.98 5.48 -20.53
N LEU A 18 -3.43 6.20 -19.55
CA LEU A 18 -3.92 7.52 -19.17
C LEU A 18 -3.62 8.58 -20.23
N ALA A 19 -2.40 8.59 -20.77
CA ALA A 19 -2.04 9.46 -21.86
C ALA A 19 -2.95 9.20 -23.08
N ARG A 20 -3.20 7.92 -23.44
CA ARG A 20 -4.17 7.54 -24.48
C ARG A 20 -5.54 8.15 -24.23
N ARG A 21 -6.07 8.03 -23.02
CA ARG A 21 -7.41 8.51 -22.65
C ARG A 21 -7.50 10.04 -22.69
N ILE A 22 -6.51 10.75 -22.12
CA ILE A 22 -6.50 12.21 -22.05
C ILE A 22 -6.33 12.83 -23.43
N LEU A 23 -5.47 12.25 -24.27
CA LEU A 23 -5.21 12.73 -25.62
C LEU A 23 -6.21 12.19 -26.65
N ASN A 24 -7.18 11.36 -26.22
CA ASN A 24 -8.18 10.72 -27.10
C ASN A 24 -7.54 9.96 -28.27
N LEU A 25 -6.59 9.05 -27.96
CA LEU A 25 -5.89 8.23 -28.94
C LEU A 25 -6.54 6.83 -29.02
N ASP A 26 -6.44 6.17 -30.19
CA ASP A 26 -6.94 4.79 -30.38
C ASP A 26 -6.09 3.78 -29.62
N ASP A 27 -4.75 3.97 -29.63
CA ASP A 27 -3.78 3.07 -29.02
C ASP A 27 -2.89 3.80 -28.01
N GLU A 28 -2.17 3.05 -27.20
CA GLU A 28 -1.24 3.59 -26.22
C GLU A 28 0.00 4.19 -26.91
N PRO A 29 0.39 5.44 -26.57
CA PRO A 29 1.61 6.03 -27.08
C PRO A 29 2.84 5.43 -26.41
N ARG A 30 3.94 5.34 -27.14
CA ARG A 30 5.22 4.85 -26.63
C ARG A 30 6.11 6.00 -26.19
N LEU A 31 6.59 5.97 -24.95
CA LEU A 31 7.52 6.97 -24.44
C LEU A 31 8.83 6.97 -25.23
N LEU A 32 9.25 8.14 -25.70
CA LEU A 32 10.56 8.39 -26.30
C LEU A 32 11.48 9.17 -25.37
N GLY A 33 10.96 10.13 -24.64
CA GLY A 33 11.72 10.94 -23.71
C GLY A 33 10.85 11.65 -22.71
N ARG A 34 11.44 11.89 -21.55
CA ARG A 34 10.88 12.67 -20.46
C ARG A 34 11.90 13.70 -20.01
N GLN A 35 11.45 14.90 -19.66
CA GLN A 35 12.33 16.01 -19.24
C GLN A 35 13.52 16.19 -20.20
N MET A 36 13.20 16.12 -21.50
CA MET A 36 14.22 16.10 -22.55
C MET A 36 14.82 17.50 -22.74
N PRO A 37 16.14 17.65 -22.60
CA PRO A 37 16.81 18.94 -22.79
C PRO A 37 16.75 19.34 -24.28
N LEU A 38 16.24 20.52 -24.54
CA LEU A 38 16.17 21.18 -25.86
C LEU A 38 16.90 22.52 -25.81
N PRO A 39 17.32 23.11 -26.91
CA PRO A 39 17.95 24.44 -26.95
C PRO A 39 17.11 25.53 -26.25
N SER A 40 15.79 25.50 -26.40
CA SER A 40 14.88 26.47 -25.81
C SER A 40 14.39 26.14 -24.40
N GLY A 41 14.76 24.97 -23.83
CA GLY A 41 14.39 24.59 -22.48
C GLY A 41 14.34 23.10 -22.27
N ARG A 42 13.35 22.63 -21.51
CA ARG A 42 13.20 21.22 -21.16
C ARG A 42 11.77 20.78 -21.45
N LEU A 43 11.60 19.91 -22.43
CA LEU A 43 10.33 19.32 -22.82
C LEU A 43 9.89 18.27 -21.80
N ASP A 44 8.65 18.35 -21.33
CA ASP A 44 8.12 17.44 -20.32
C ASP A 44 8.03 16.00 -20.81
N ILE A 45 7.27 15.72 -21.88
CA ILE A 45 7.10 14.36 -22.41
C ILE A 45 7.09 14.38 -23.96
N LEU A 46 7.83 13.42 -24.53
CA LEU A 46 7.78 13.11 -25.95
C LEU A 46 7.35 11.66 -26.13
N TYR A 47 6.26 11.43 -26.84
CA TYR A 47 5.80 10.10 -27.25
C TYR A 47 5.96 9.85 -28.74
N ALA A 48 6.14 8.59 -29.12
CA ALA A 48 5.88 8.08 -30.45
C ALA A 48 4.46 7.49 -30.48
N TYR A 49 3.71 7.81 -31.52
CA TYR A 49 2.36 7.30 -31.73
C TYR A 49 2.12 7.08 -33.23
N LYS A 50 2.03 5.80 -33.64
CA LYS A 50 1.97 5.44 -35.05
C LYS A 50 3.19 6.04 -35.79
N MET A 51 2.97 6.85 -36.83
CA MET A 51 4.03 7.53 -37.60
C MET A 51 4.24 9.00 -37.17
N LYS A 52 3.86 9.36 -35.96
CA LYS A 52 3.89 10.72 -35.43
C LYS A 52 4.62 10.80 -34.12
N PHE A 53 5.05 12.01 -33.78
CA PHE A 53 5.54 12.36 -32.44
C PHE A 53 4.48 13.22 -31.74
N LEU A 54 4.25 12.93 -30.46
CA LEU A 54 3.37 13.73 -29.62
C LEU A 54 4.25 14.48 -28.63
N LEU A 55 4.35 15.79 -28.79
CA LEU A 55 4.99 16.70 -27.87
C LEU A 55 3.96 17.14 -26.84
N LEU A 56 4.19 16.85 -25.57
CA LEU A 56 3.35 17.23 -24.45
C LEU A 56 4.07 18.20 -23.53
N GLU A 57 3.49 19.37 -23.36
CA GLU A 57 3.83 20.31 -22.30
C GLU A 57 2.72 20.29 -21.26
N LEU A 58 3.10 20.20 -19.99
CA LEU A 58 2.18 20.00 -18.88
C LEU A 58 2.26 21.15 -17.89
N LYS A 59 1.12 21.64 -17.45
CA LYS A 59 1.00 22.66 -16.40
C LYS A 59 -0.03 22.23 -15.37
N VAL A 60 0.29 22.41 -14.09
CA VAL A 60 -0.63 22.17 -12.96
C VAL A 60 -1.40 23.45 -12.57
N ILE A 61 -1.19 24.53 -13.29
CA ILE A 61 -1.88 25.81 -13.12
C ILE A 61 -2.74 26.12 -14.35
N PRO A 62 -3.78 26.98 -14.22
CA PRO A 62 -4.62 27.37 -15.36
C PRO A 62 -3.82 27.94 -16.53
N PHE A 63 -4.41 27.82 -17.72
CA PHE A 63 -3.85 28.28 -18.98
C PHE A 63 -3.31 29.74 -18.93
N GLN A 64 -2.12 29.93 -19.48
CA GLN A 64 -1.52 31.24 -19.70
C GLN A 64 -0.97 31.31 -21.14
N LYS A 65 -1.18 32.46 -21.86
CA LYS A 65 -0.73 32.64 -23.25
C LYS A 65 0.76 32.36 -23.48
N LYS A 66 1.60 32.60 -22.46
CA LYS A 66 3.05 32.32 -22.54
C LYS A 66 3.39 30.84 -22.76
N PHE A 67 2.50 29.92 -22.37
CA PHE A 67 2.71 28.47 -22.56
C PHE A 67 2.66 28.07 -24.02
N ILE A 68 1.84 28.79 -24.83
CA ILE A 68 1.80 28.60 -26.28
C ILE A 68 3.19 28.82 -26.89
N GLN A 69 3.85 29.93 -26.53
CA GLN A 69 5.19 30.23 -27.04
C GLN A 69 6.20 29.14 -26.66
N GLN A 70 6.17 28.64 -25.44
CA GLN A 70 7.02 27.56 -24.97
C GLN A 70 6.85 26.29 -25.83
N VAL A 71 5.61 25.88 -26.10
CA VAL A 71 5.30 24.72 -26.95
C VAL A 71 5.81 24.91 -28.37
N LEU A 72 5.66 26.10 -28.94
CA LEU A 72 6.15 26.46 -30.31
C LEU A 72 7.68 26.39 -30.37
N ASP A 73 8.36 26.88 -29.36
CA ASP A 73 9.81 26.85 -29.29
C ASP A 73 10.33 25.38 -29.22
N TYR A 74 9.71 24.52 -28.41
CA TYR A 74 10.03 23.11 -28.38
C TYR A 74 9.75 22.38 -29.70
N LYS A 75 8.62 22.69 -30.35
CA LYS A 75 8.31 22.13 -31.66
C LYS A 75 9.39 22.49 -32.68
N ARG A 76 9.84 23.76 -32.70
CA ARG A 76 10.92 24.23 -33.60
C ARG A 76 12.22 23.47 -33.35
N ASP A 77 12.58 23.26 -32.08
CA ASP A 77 13.79 22.51 -31.72
C ASP A 77 13.69 21.05 -32.20
N LEU A 78 12.54 20.40 -32.03
CA LEU A 78 12.35 19.03 -32.53
C LEU A 78 12.40 18.94 -34.05
N VAL A 79 11.87 19.92 -34.78
CA VAL A 79 11.99 20.01 -36.24
C VAL A 79 13.46 20.17 -36.64
N GLN A 80 14.22 20.96 -35.90
CA GLN A 80 15.66 21.08 -36.12
C GLN A 80 16.38 19.75 -35.84
N PHE A 81 15.99 19.01 -34.82
CA PHE A 81 16.54 17.68 -34.55
C PHE A 81 16.24 16.68 -35.66
N GLN A 82 15.05 16.78 -36.30
CA GLN A 82 14.72 15.98 -37.47
C GLN A 82 15.59 16.34 -38.67
N SER A 83 15.84 17.64 -38.91
CA SER A 83 16.68 18.10 -40.02
C SER A 83 18.15 17.70 -39.88
N THR A 84 18.63 17.60 -38.64
CA THR A 84 20.00 17.18 -38.32
C THR A 84 20.17 15.67 -38.10
N GLY A 85 19.11 14.88 -38.26
CA GLY A 85 19.14 13.43 -38.10
C GLY A 85 19.20 12.94 -36.62
N ARG A 86 19.03 13.84 -35.68
CA ARG A 86 18.98 13.49 -34.24
C ARG A 86 17.63 12.89 -33.81
N LEU A 87 16.58 13.20 -34.58
CA LEU A 87 15.25 12.63 -34.43
C LEU A 87 14.79 12.12 -35.80
N LEU A 88 14.08 10.99 -35.82
CA LEU A 88 13.48 10.46 -37.04
C LEU A 88 12.50 11.47 -37.66
N ARG A 89 12.34 11.44 -38.98
CA ARG A 89 11.34 12.28 -39.65
C ARG A 89 9.93 11.75 -39.35
N GLY A 90 9.00 12.67 -39.06
CA GLY A 90 7.61 12.35 -38.77
C GLY A 90 6.85 13.62 -38.38
N ASP A 91 5.53 13.59 -38.46
CA ASP A 91 4.69 14.68 -38.02
C ASP A 91 4.80 14.91 -36.53
N ILE A 92 4.87 16.17 -36.08
CA ILE A 92 4.95 16.55 -34.68
C ILE A 92 3.63 17.19 -34.26
N GLN A 93 2.79 16.43 -33.55
CA GLN A 93 1.58 16.96 -32.94
C GLN A 93 1.90 17.53 -31.58
N THR A 94 1.38 18.70 -31.27
CA THR A 94 1.68 19.44 -30.05
C THR A 94 0.47 19.54 -29.16
N TYR A 95 0.67 19.20 -27.89
CA TYR A 95 -0.33 19.22 -26.84
C TYR A 95 0.13 20.09 -25.67
N LEU A 96 -0.78 20.94 -25.21
CA LEU A 96 -0.62 21.70 -23.97
C LEU A 96 -1.71 21.23 -22.99
N LEU A 97 -1.30 20.55 -21.92
CA LEU A 97 -2.18 20.04 -20.86
C LEU A 97 -2.21 21.05 -19.72
N CYS A 98 -3.36 21.62 -19.44
CA CYS A 98 -3.59 22.54 -18.32
C CYS A 98 -4.93 22.25 -17.66
N PRO A 99 -5.08 22.46 -16.34
CA PRO A 99 -6.39 22.50 -15.71
C PRO A 99 -7.20 23.71 -16.17
N LEU A 100 -8.53 23.54 -16.19
CA LEU A 100 -9.51 24.61 -16.51
C LEU A 100 -9.37 25.20 -17.92
N ILE A 101 -9.11 24.36 -18.93
CA ILE A 101 -9.11 24.77 -20.33
C ILE A 101 -10.55 25.09 -20.79
N THR A 102 -10.76 26.30 -21.31
CA THR A 102 -12.03 26.74 -21.90
C THR A 102 -12.02 26.58 -23.42
N LYS A 103 -13.18 26.69 -24.06
CA LYS A 103 -13.29 26.73 -25.55
C LYS A 103 -12.47 27.84 -26.18
N GLU A 104 -12.38 29.00 -25.55
CA GLU A 104 -11.54 30.10 -25.99
C GLU A 104 -10.05 29.73 -25.96
N HIS A 105 -9.60 29.09 -24.93
CA HIS A 105 -8.21 28.58 -24.81
C HIS A 105 -7.92 27.55 -25.91
N GLN A 106 -8.86 26.65 -26.22
CA GLN A 106 -8.73 25.69 -27.31
C GLN A 106 -8.63 26.40 -28.67
N GLN A 107 -9.43 27.43 -28.91
CA GLN A 107 -9.35 28.23 -30.15
C GLN A 107 -8.01 28.95 -30.29
N VAL A 108 -7.51 29.56 -29.20
CA VAL A 108 -6.18 30.20 -29.18
C VAL A 108 -5.08 29.18 -29.48
N GLY A 109 -5.14 27.99 -28.88
CA GLY A 109 -4.19 26.90 -29.18
C GLY A 109 -4.26 26.50 -30.67
N ALA A 110 -5.46 26.25 -31.16
CA ALA A 110 -5.71 25.80 -32.53
C ALA A 110 -5.16 26.77 -33.60
N THR A 111 -5.23 28.10 -33.40
CA THR A 111 -4.63 29.09 -34.30
C THR A 111 -3.11 28.94 -34.43
N HIS A 112 -2.46 28.28 -33.44
CA HIS A 112 -1.03 27.99 -33.44
C HIS A 112 -0.72 26.51 -33.72
N GLY A 113 -1.74 25.69 -34.06
CA GLY A 113 -1.59 24.27 -34.29
C GLY A 113 -1.28 23.46 -33.02
N ILE A 114 -1.73 23.96 -31.86
CA ILE A 114 -1.55 23.32 -30.53
C ILE A 114 -2.91 22.86 -30.03
N SER A 115 -3.00 21.58 -29.64
CA SER A 115 -4.17 21.03 -28.99
C SER A 115 -4.09 21.31 -27.48
N CYS A 116 -4.92 22.25 -27.00
CA CYS A 116 -5.07 22.53 -25.58
C CYS A 116 -6.06 21.54 -24.96
N VAL A 117 -5.59 20.75 -24.02
CA VAL A 117 -6.35 19.65 -23.39
C VAL A 117 -6.59 19.97 -21.92
N ASP A 118 -7.86 19.93 -21.52
CA ASP A 118 -8.24 20.02 -20.12
C ASP A 118 -7.96 18.72 -19.38
N TYR A 119 -7.43 18.81 -18.17
CA TYR A 119 -7.24 17.66 -17.31
C TYR A 119 -7.33 18.04 -15.83
N ASN A 120 -7.68 17.09 -14.99
CA ASN A 120 -7.69 17.26 -13.54
C ASN A 120 -6.48 16.53 -12.91
N PRO A 121 -5.50 17.26 -12.33
CA PRO A 121 -4.34 16.65 -11.70
C PRO A 121 -4.69 15.67 -10.57
N GLU A 122 -5.72 15.97 -9.77
CA GLU A 122 -6.15 15.09 -8.68
C GLU A 122 -6.72 13.77 -9.20
N GLU A 123 -7.47 13.82 -10.32
CA GLU A 123 -8.00 12.60 -10.95
C GLU A 123 -6.91 11.71 -11.51
N ILE A 124 -5.84 12.28 -12.06
CA ILE A 124 -4.68 11.52 -12.54
C ILE A 124 -4.00 10.79 -11.37
N LEU A 125 -3.72 11.50 -10.28
CA LEU A 125 -3.13 10.89 -9.08
C LEU A 125 -4.05 9.84 -8.47
N LYS A 126 -5.36 10.11 -8.41
CA LYS A 126 -6.37 9.16 -7.91
C LYS A 126 -6.46 7.92 -8.80
N TYR A 127 -6.44 8.09 -10.12
CA TYR A 127 -6.44 6.96 -11.05
C TYR A 127 -5.18 6.11 -10.88
N PHE A 128 -4.02 6.70 -10.79
CA PHE A 128 -2.77 5.99 -10.51
C PHE A 128 -2.89 5.18 -9.23
N TYR A 129 -3.33 5.80 -8.14
CA TYR A 129 -3.54 5.14 -6.86
C TYR A 129 -4.52 3.94 -6.97
N GLN A 130 -5.63 4.12 -7.68
CA GLN A 130 -6.61 3.04 -7.88
C GLN A 130 -6.08 1.87 -8.71
N ASN A 131 -5.18 2.12 -9.64
CA ASN A 131 -4.58 1.08 -10.49
C ASN A 131 -3.36 0.40 -9.87
N ILE A 132 -2.79 1.00 -8.82
CA ILE A 132 -1.83 0.33 -7.93
C ILE A 132 -2.59 -0.47 -6.83
N ARG A 133 -3.85 -0.73 -7.00
CA ARG A 133 -4.75 -1.32 -5.99
C ARG A 133 -4.21 -2.54 -5.24
N PRO A 134 -3.43 -3.45 -5.82
CA PRO A 134 -2.75 -4.49 -5.03
C PRO A 134 -1.77 -3.93 -3.99
N ILE A 135 -1.21 -2.74 -4.24
CA ILE A 135 -0.34 -2.01 -3.30
C ILE A 135 -1.18 -1.10 -2.39
N ALA A 136 -2.29 -0.55 -2.90
CA ALA A 136 -3.20 0.28 -2.13
C ALA A 136 -3.85 -0.50 -0.98
N SER A 137 -4.06 -1.81 -1.11
CA SER A 137 -4.50 -2.65 0.00
C SER A 137 -3.54 -2.61 1.19
N PHE A 138 -2.22 -2.43 0.96
CA PHE A 138 -1.24 -2.25 2.03
C PHE A 138 -1.33 -0.88 2.72
N VAL A 139 -1.85 0.13 2.01
CA VAL A 139 -2.00 1.50 2.53
C VAL A 139 -3.35 1.66 3.23
N GLU A 140 -4.38 0.96 2.77
CA GLU A 140 -5.74 1.04 3.32
C GLU A 140 -5.91 0.18 4.57
N THR A 141 -5.26 -1.00 4.63
CA THR A 141 -5.30 -1.87 5.80
C THR A 141 -4.52 -1.23 6.95
N LYS A 142 -5.17 -1.12 8.11
CA LYS A 142 -4.56 -0.57 9.32
C LYS A 142 -4.76 -1.52 10.49
N PRO A 143 -3.82 -1.61 11.42
CA PRO A 143 -3.99 -2.37 12.65
C PRO A 143 -5.25 -1.96 13.40
N ILE A 144 -5.89 -2.92 14.06
CA ILE A 144 -7.10 -2.70 14.87
C ILE A 144 -6.86 -3.08 16.33
N ASP A 145 -7.59 -2.44 17.25
CA ASP A 145 -7.59 -2.83 18.65
C ASP A 145 -8.78 -3.75 18.91
N ILE A 146 -8.51 -5.03 19.25
CA ILE A 146 -9.53 -6.04 19.55
C ILE A 146 -9.61 -6.31 21.05
N GLY A 147 -8.65 -5.84 21.83
CA GLY A 147 -8.59 -6.04 23.27
C GLY A 147 -8.22 -7.47 23.70
N ILE A 148 -7.63 -8.26 22.82
CA ILE A 148 -7.05 -9.57 23.12
C ILE A 148 -5.54 -9.39 23.27
N TRP A 149 -4.99 -9.70 24.45
CA TRP A 149 -3.60 -9.34 24.78
C TRP A 149 -2.55 -10.34 24.34
N ASN A 150 -2.91 -11.61 24.20
CA ASN A 150 -2.02 -12.71 23.83
C ASN A 150 -2.76 -13.70 22.95
N ILE A 151 -2.03 -14.40 22.08
CA ILE A 151 -2.62 -15.33 21.11
C ILE A 151 -3.30 -16.51 21.80
N HIS A 152 -2.70 -17.09 22.86
CA HIS A 152 -3.24 -18.24 23.57
C HIS A 152 -4.66 -18.03 24.15
N LEU A 153 -5.08 -16.77 24.34
CA LEU A 153 -6.42 -16.47 24.89
C LEU A 153 -7.58 -16.94 24.01
N ILE A 154 -7.29 -17.35 22.77
CA ILE A 154 -8.29 -17.95 21.89
C ILE A 154 -8.28 -19.49 21.92
N ASN A 155 -7.30 -20.15 22.55
CA ASN A 155 -7.13 -21.59 22.49
C ASN A 155 -8.42 -22.35 22.86
N LYS A 156 -9.04 -21.97 23.98
CA LYS A 156 -10.30 -22.58 24.41
C LYS A 156 -11.41 -22.47 23.36
N LEU A 157 -11.52 -21.31 22.67
CA LEU A 157 -12.45 -21.14 21.58
C LEU A 157 -12.13 -22.09 20.41
N MET A 158 -10.86 -22.14 20.02
CA MET A 158 -10.41 -22.98 18.91
C MET A 158 -10.70 -24.48 19.15
N TYR A 159 -10.49 -24.95 20.36
CA TYR A 159 -10.76 -26.36 20.70
C TYR A 159 -12.24 -26.69 20.75
N LEU A 160 -13.10 -25.76 21.15
CA LEU A 160 -14.55 -25.94 21.12
C LEU A 160 -15.08 -26.02 19.69
N LEU A 161 -14.41 -25.34 18.73
CA LEU A 161 -14.82 -25.35 17.32
C LEU A 161 -14.51 -26.69 16.61
N GLU A 162 -13.78 -27.61 17.22
CA GLU A 162 -13.67 -28.99 16.72
C GLU A 162 -15.05 -29.71 16.72
N ASN A 163 -15.95 -29.35 17.67
CA ASN A 163 -17.22 -30.02 17.89
C ASN A 163 -18.44 -29.09 17.75
N THR A 164 -18.26 -27.81 17.53
CA THR A 164 -19.35 -26.81 17.54
C THR A 164 -19.19 -25.84 16.36
N ARG A 165 -20.27 -25.64 15.61
CA ARG A 165 -20.30 -24.71 14.46
C ARG A 165 -21.27 -23.54 14.64
N SER A 166 -21.71 -23.27 15.85
CA SER A 166 -22.68 -22.21 16.15
C SER A 166 -22.16 -21.24 17.20
N VAL A 167 -22.19 -19.96 16.89
CA VAL A 167 -21.80 -18.88 17.82
C VAL A 167 -22.71 -18.87 19.05
N ARG A 168 -24.01 -19.16 18.89
CA ARG A 168 -24.95 -19.24 20.01
C ARG A 168 -24.62 -20.39 20.96
N SER A 169 -24.23 -21.54 20.42
CA SER A 169 -23.79 -22.68 21.24
C SER A 169 -22.51 -22.34 22.02
N LEU A 170 -21.56 -21.63 21.42
CA LEU A 170 -20.34 -21.16 22.05
C LEU A 170 -20.61 -20.17 23.20
N GLN A 171 -21.66 -19.32 23.09
CA GLN A 171 -22.03 -18.38 24.16
C GLN A 171 -22.40 -19.07 25.46
N ASN A 172 -22.93 -20.28 25.41
CA ASN A 172 -23.33 -21.06 26.58
C ASN A 172 -22.17 -21.79 27.28
N VAL A 173 -21.05 -22.01 26.57
CA VAL A 173 -19.93 -22.82 27.04
C VAL A 173 -18.68 -21.98 27.37
N VAL A 174 -18.48 -20.88 26.64
CA VAL A 174 -17.33 -19.99 26.85
C VAL A 174 -17.64 -19.03 27.99
N SER A 175 -16.84 -19.10 29.06
CA SER A 175 -16.96 -18.16 30.17
C SER A 175 -16.60 -16.73 29.74
N GLY A 176 -17.37 -15.75 30.17
CA GLY A 176 -17.13 -14.34 29.90
C GLY A 176 -18.33 -13.62 29.31
N SER A 177 -18.19 -12.32 29.02
CA SER A 177 -19.25 -11.54 28.41
C SER A 177 -19.39 -11.88 26.91
N LYS A 178 -20.57 -11.65 26.36
CA LYS A 178 -20.85 -11.75 24.92
C LYS A 178 -19.81 -10.97 24.11
N LYS A 179 -19.45 -9.76 24.55
CA LYS A 179 -18.42 -8.91 23.93
C LYS A 179 -17.06 -9.61 23.90
N THR A 180 -16.66 -10.28 24.99
CA THR A 180 -15.39 -10.99 25.05
C THR A 180 -15.33 -12.15 24.06
N LEU A 181 -16.42 -12.91 23.92
CA LEU A 181 -16.52 -13.98 22.94
C LEU A 181 -16.39 -13.43 21.50
N TYR A 182 -17.14 -12.39 21.17
CA TYR A 182 -17.07 -11.77 19.85
C TYR A 182 -15.68 -11.21 19.53
N ASN A 183 -15.00 -10.63 20.52
CA ASN A 183 -13.60 -10.19 20.33
C ASN A 183 -12.66 -11.37 20.03
N LYS A 184 -12.84 -12.51 20.71
CA LYS A 184 -12.07 -13.73 20.44
C LYS A 184 -12.35 -14.30 19.04
N ILE A 185 -13.63 -14.35 18.63
CA ILE A 185 -14.04 -14.78 17.28
C ILE A 185 -13.43 -13.84 16.24
N LYS A 186 -13.58 -12.53 16.41
CA LYS A 186 -13.00 -11.54 15.49
C LYS A 186 -11.48 -11.69 15.41
N PHE A 187 -10.79 -11.89 16.52
CA PHE A 187 -9.33 -12.05 16.54
C PHE A 187 -8.90 -13.34 15.82
N ALA A 188 -9.59 -14.46 16.05
CA ALA A 188 -9.32 -15.72 15.37
C ALA A 188 -9.57 -15.62 13.85
N ASN A 189 -10.63 -14.89 13.43
CA ASN A 189 -10.93 -14.61 12.03
C ASN A 189 -9.86 -13.72 11.38
N GLU A 190 -9.39 -12.70 12.07
CA GLU A 190 -8.28 -11.84 11.61
C GLU A 190 -6.96 -12.62 11.48
N LEU A 191 -6.73 -13.65 12.31
CA LEU A 191 -5.61 -14.58 12.17
C LEU A 191 -5.85 -15.68 11.12
N ARG A 192 -7.01 -15.65 10.44
CA ARG A 192 -7.40 -16.67 9.44
C ARG A 192 -7.50 -18.09 9.99
N LEU A 193 -7.70 -18.24 11.29
CA LEU A 193 -7.90 -19.54 11.94
C LEU A 193 -9.32 -20.08 11.81
N ILE A 194 -10.27 -19.20 11.55
CA ILE A 194 -11.69 -19.55 11.37
C ILE A 194 -12.26 -18.87 10.14
N GLU A 195 -13.35 -19.43 9.63
CA GLU A 195 -14.22 -18.84 8.64
C GLU A 195 -15.50 -18.39 9.35
N TRP A 196 -15.71 -17.09 9.39
CA TRP A 196 -16.85 -16.48 10.05
C TRP A 196 -17.19 -15.13 9.40
N GLU A 197 -18.47 -14.93 9.09
CA GLU A 197 -19.00 -13.65 8.63
C GLU A 197 -19.67 -12.88 9.78
N PRO A 198 -19.47 -11.55 9.88
CA PRO A 198 -20.12 -10.73 10.89
C PRO A 198 -21.64 -10.94 10.90
N ASN A 199 -22.20 -11.21 12.09
CA ASN A 199 -23.60 -11.53 12.33
C ASN A 199 -24.09 -12.92 11.88
N SER A 200 -23.24 -13.77 11.31
CA SER A 200 -23.57 -15.17 11.09
C SER A 200 -23.54 -15.95 12.40
N ASP A 201 -24.44 -16.94 12.52
CA ASP A 201 -24.34 -17.95 13.59
C ASP A 201 -23.39 -19.09 13.20
N GLU A 202 -23.12 -19.25 11.91
CA GLU A 202 -22.21 -20.26 11.41
C GLU A 202 -20.75 -19.82 11.58
N ILE A 203 -19.94 -20.72 12.13
CA ILE A 203 -18.51 -20.52 12.38
C ILE A 203 -17.80 -21.86 12.26
N GLU A 204 -16.70 -21.90 11.54
CA GLU A 204 -15.94 -23.14 11.41
C GLU A 204 -14.43 -22.89 11.39
N LEU A 205 -13.66 -23.94 11.66
CA LEU A 205 -12.21 -23.91 11.56
C LEU A 205 -11.78 -23.87 10.10
N SER A 206 -10.91 -22.92 9.75
CA SER A 206 -10.22 -22.93 8.46
C SER A 206 -9.22 -24.10 8.38
N GLU A 207 -8.59 -24.33 7.23
CA GLU A 207 -7.48 -25.28 7.12
C GLU A 207 -6.32 -24.93 8.05
N LEU A 208 -5.99 -23.63 8.17
CA LEU A 208 -4.99 -23.12 9.09
C LEU A 208 -5.41 -23.35 10.54
N GLY A 209 -6.68 -23.15 10.86
CA GLY A 209 -7.22 -23.37 12.20
C GLY A 209 -7.16 -24.83 12.62
N ARG A 210 -7.42 -25.76 11.73
CA ARG A 210 -7.26 -27.19 11.99
C ARG A 210 -5.81 -27.54 12.32
N LYS A 211 -4.85 -27.09 11.52
CA LYS A 211 -3.40 -27.26 11.78
C LYS A 211 -2.99 -26.63 13.12
N TYR A 212 -3.55 -25.47 13.48
CA TYR A 212 -3.30 -24.81 14.75
C TYR A 212 -3.81 -25.64 15.94
N VAL A 213 -5.00 -26.22 15.85
CA VAL A 213 -5.60 -27.04 16.90
C VAL A 213 -4.86 -28.38 17.03
N GLU A 214 -4.47 -29.01 15.93
CA GLU A 214 -3.68 -30.25 15.91
C GLU A 214 -2.30 -30.06 16.58
N ALA A 215 -1.72 -28.88 16.48
CA ALA A 215 -0.43 -28.53 17.06
C ALA A 215 -0.48 -28.17 18.58
N LYS A 216 -1.62 -28.35 19.26
CA LYS A 216 -1.80 -28.05 20.66
C LYS A 216 -0.85 -28.87 21.56
N ASP A 217 -0.43 -28.29 22.68
CA ASP A 217 0.22 -29.05 23.77
C ASP A 217 -0.85 -29.86 24.51
N SER A 218 -0.63 -31.15 24.66
CA SER A 218 -1.54 -32.06 25.40
C SER A 218 -1.48 -31.88 26.91
N ILE A 219 -0.36 -31.36 27.44
CA ILE A 219 -0.15 -31.16 28.88
C ILE A 219 -0.64 -29.78 29.31
N PHE A 220 -0.36 -28.75 28.49
CA PHE A 220 -0.70 -27.35 28.76
C PHE A 220 -1.55 -26.73 27.65
N PRO A 221 -2.78 -27.20 27.40
CA PRO A 221 -3.60 -26.79 26.28
C PRO A 221 -4.01 -25.30 26.31
N GLU A 222 -3.99 -24.67 27.49
CA GLU A 222 -4.31 -23.25 27.64
C GLU A 222 -3.14 -22.30 27.25
N SER A 223 -1.92 -22.85 27.16
CA SER A 223 -0.74 -22.11 26.69
C SER A 223 -0.60 -22.18 25.18
N LEU A 224 0.13 -21.24 24.62
CA LEU A 224 0.52 -21.33 23.22
C LEU A 224 1.68 -22.32 23.10
N SER A 225 1.50 -23.42 22.37
CA SER A 225 2.57 -24.36 22.10
C SER A 225 3.54 -23.83 21.04
N ASP A 226 4.77 -24.36 21.04
CA ASP A 226 5.75 -24.04 19.98
C ASP A 226 5.22 -24.42 18.60
N GLY A 227 4.47 -25.53 18.50
CA GLY A 227 3.82 -25.95 17.25
C GLY A 227 2.77 -24.97 16.76
N GLN A 228 1.92 -24.47 17.66
CA GLN A 228 0.92 -23.45 17.33
C GLN A 228 1.57 -22.13 16.91
N ALA A 229 2.59 -21.69 17.64
CA ALA A 229 3.36 -20.50 17.29
C ALA A 229 4.01 -20.63 15.92
N ASP A 230 4.55 -21.82 15.59
CA ASP A 230 5.21 -22.06 14.30
C ASP A 230 4.23 -22.11 13.13
N VAL A 231 3.03 -22.68 13.32
CA VAL A 231 1.94 -22.66 12.33
C VAL A 231 1.55 -21.23 11.99
N LEU A 232 1.29 -20.40 12.99
CA LEU A 232 0.93 -18.99 12.80
C LEU A 232 2.10 -18.17 12.24
N LYS A 233 3.30 -18.34 12.74
CA LYS A 233 4.50 -17.65 12.27
C LYS A 233 4.71 -17.88 10.77
N LYS A 234 4.64 -19.12 10.32
CA LYS A 234 4.75 -19.47 8.88
C LYS A 234 3.68 -18.79 8.04
N TYR A 235 2.46 -18.72 8.55
CA TYR A 235 1.36 -18.04 7.84
C TYR A 235 1.57 -16.52 7.74
N VAL A 236 1.90 -15.88 8.86
CA VAL A 236 2.15 -14.42 8.93
C VAL A 236 3.33 -14.02 8.04
N ILE A 237 4.39 -14.82 7.98
CA ILE A 237 5.54 -14.58 7.10
C ILE A 237 5.12 -14.59 5.61
N ARG A 238 4.24 -15.52 5.22
CA ARG A 238 3.79 -15.64 3.82
C ARG A 238 2.74 -14.60 3.43
N ASN A 239 1.95 -14.15 4.39
CA ASN A 239 0.78 -13.30 4.17
C ASN A 239 0.75 -12.07 5.08
N PRO A 240 1.82 -11.23 5.12
CA PRO A 240 1.98 -10.18 6.11
C PRO A 240 0.95 -9.05 6.02
N TYR A 241 0.13 -9.04 4.96
CA TYR A 241 -0.86 -7.98 4.66
C TYR A 241 -2.30 -8.49 4.55
N GLU A 242 -2.52 -9.75 4.93
CA GLU A 242 -3.80 -10.44 4.73
C GLU A 242 -4.95 -9.87 5.57
N SER A 243 -4.63 -9.38 6.77
CA SER A 243 -5.60 -8.82 7.71
C SER A 243 -5.01 -7.69 8.55
N SER A 244 -5.88 -6.96 9.22
CA SER A 244 -5.48 -5.87 10.12
C SER A 244 -4.61 -6.32 11.29
N VAL A 245 -4.86 -7.50 11.84
CA VAL A 245 -4.05 -8.06 12.94
C VAL A 245 -2.70 -8.54 12.42
N ILE A 246 -2.67 -9.26 11.32
CA ILE A 246 -1.42 -9.76 10.71
C ILE A 246 -0.53 -8.57 10.30
N LEU A 247 -1.10 -7.55 9.65
CA LEU A 247 -0.39 -6.32 9.34
C LEU A 247 0.16 -5.63 10.59
N GLY A 248 -0.62 -5.60 11.68
CA GLY A 248 -0.17 -5.01 12.94
C GLY A 248 1.03 -5.74 13.54
N ILE A 249 1.03 -7.07 13.49
CA ILE A 249 2.19 -7.89 13.89
C ILE A 249 3.41 -7.56 13.00
N ALA A 250 3.23 -7.56 11.70
CA ALA A 250 4.28 -7.23 10.75
C ALA A 250 4.83 -5.82 10.99
N SER A 251 3.94 -4.84 11.15
CA SER A 251 4.31 -3.43 11.37
C SER A 251 5.07 -3.18 12.66
N VAL A 252 4.75 -3.88 13.76
CA VAL A 252 5.50 -3.69 15.02
C VAL A 252 6.90 -4.30 14.93
N VAL A 253 7.09 -5.40 14.20
CA VAL A 253 8.41 -5.98 13.93
C VAL A 253 9.24 -5.08 13.03
N GLU A 254 8.67 -4.55 11.93
CA GLU A 254 9.33 -3.55 11.07
C GLU A 254 9.71 -2.28 11.84
N ALA A 255 8.82 -1.77 12.68
CA ALA A 255 9.08 -0.60 13.51
C ALA A 255 10.25 -0.85 14.49
N THR A 256 10.28 -2.02 15.12
CA THR A 256 11.39 -2.42 15.99
C THR A 256 12.70 -2.51 15.22
N PHE A 257 12.70 -3.12 14.02
CA PHE A 257 13.87 -3.19 13.15
C PHE A 257 14.36 -1.79 12.75
N ALA A 258 13.48 -0.91 12.33
CA ALA A 258 13.84 0.44 11.91
C ALA A 258 14.52 1.22 13.05
N LEU A 259 13.96 1.16 14.25
CA LEU A 259 14.51 1.83 15.43
C LEU A 259 15.81 1.18 15.93
N SER A 260 15.97 -0.12 15.78
CA SER A 260 17.15 -0.86 16.22
C SER A 260 18.45 -0.43 15.52
N LYS A 261 18.35 0.25 14.37
CA LYS A 261 19.50 0.84 13.67
C LYS A 261 20.16 1.97 14.46
N ASN A 262 19.39 2.67 15.29
CA ASN A 262 19.87 3.82 16.07
C ASN A 262 19.96 3.52 17.56
N THR A 263 19.07 2.68 18.08
CA THR A 263 18.98 2.39 19.52
C THR A 263 18.60 0.91 19.73
N TYR A 264 19.49 0.15 20.36
CA TYR A 264 19.24 -1.26 20.69
C TYR A 264 19.71 -1.57 22.12
N PRO A 265 18.88 -2.16 23.00
CA PRO A 265 17.47 -2.52 22.78
C PRO A 265 16.56 -1.29 22.56
N VAL A 266 15.45 -1.50 21.83
CA VAL A 266 14.53 -0.41 21.50
C VAL A 266 13.66 -0.06 22.72
N PRO A 267 13.67 1.21 23.21
CA PRO A 267 12.78 1.63 24.28
C PRO A 267 11.30 1.55 23.87
N MET A 268 10.45 1.01 24.75
CA MET A 268 9.02 0.87 24.49
C MET A 268 8.34 2.21 24.16
N THR A 269 8.78 3.30 24.79
CA THR A 269 8.26 4.65 24.53
C THR A 269 8.53 5.11 23.09
N GLN A 270 9.73 4.87 22.57
CA GLN A 270 10.06 5.19 21.17
C GLN A 270 9.29 4.29 20.21
N LEU A 271 9.15 3.00 20.53
CA LEU A 271 8.38 2.08 19.71
C LEU A 271 6.90 2.49 19.65
N CYS A 272 6.29 2.96 20.73
CA CYS A 272 4.91 3.45 20.73
C CYS A 272 4.69 4.58 19.74
N GLU A 273 5.55 5.57 19.73
CA GLU A 273 5.43 6.71 18.80
C GLU A 273 5.67 6.28 17.36
N TYR A 274 6.75 5.55 17.12
CA TYR A 274 7.11 5.12 15.77
C TYR A 274 6.10 4.12 15.18
N PHE A 275 5.64 3.13 15.95
CA PHE A 275 4.64 2.17 15.51
C PHE A 275 3.31 2.84 15.17
N THR A 276 2.86 3.81 16.00
CA THR A 276 1.64 4.58 15.75
C THR A 276 1.73 5.34 14.41
N TYR A 277 2.88 5.96 14.15
CA TYR A 277 3.13 6.66 12.91
C TYR A 277 3.22 5.70 11.72
N HIS A 278 4.05 4.67 11.84
CA HIS A 278 4.31 3.68 10.79
C HIS A 278 3.05 2.91 10.37
N SER A 279 2.18 2.59 11.31
CA SER A 279 0.91 1.90 11.05
C SER A 279 -0.23 2.80 10.58
N GLY A 280 0.00 4.10 10.39
CA GLY A 280 -1.01 5.06 9.96
C GLY A 280 -2.12 5.33 10.98
N LYS A 281 -1.86 5.07 12.30
CA LYS A 281 -2.84 5.17 13.39
C LYS A 281 -2.75 6.47 14.21
N VAL A 282 -2.06 7.49 13.69
CA VAL A 282 -1.84 8.78 14.39
C VAL A 282 -3.14 9.44 14.83
N PHE A 283 -4.19 9.37 14.00
CA PHE A 283 -5.48 9.94 14.30
C PHE A 283 -6.40 9.05 15.15
N ASP A 284 -6.14 7.74 15.18
CA ASP A 284 -6.95 6.78 15.96
C ASP A 284 -6.42 6.62 17.37
N TRP A 285 -5.09 6.54 17.55
CA TRP A 285 -4.42 6.37 18.84
C TRP A 285 -3.83 7.69 19.32
N GLN A 286 -4.69 8.64 19.67
CA GLN A 286 -4.28 10.01 20.02
C GLN A 286 -3.63 10.13 21.40
N THR A 287 -4.02 9.28 22.36
CA THR A 287 -3.49 9.35 23.74
C THR A 287 -2.26 8.45 23.94
N ALA A 288 -1.34 8.86 24.82
CA ALA A 288 -0.19 8.04 25.20
C ALA A 288 -0.61 6.62 25.70
N LYS A 289 -1.74 6.53 26.41
CA LYS A 289 -2.30 5.27 26.88
C LYS A 289 -2.76 4.38 25.72
N ALA A 290 -3.45 4.93 24.72
CA ALA A 290 -3.90 4.19 23.55
C ALA A 290 -2.71 3.67 22.73
N LYS A 291 -1.72 4.52 22.44
CA LYS A 291 -0.48 4.15 21.76
C LYS A 291 0.25 3.02 22.49
N TYR A 292 0.43 3.17 23.79
CA TYR A 292 1.11 2.17 24.63
C TYR A 292 0.35 0.84 24.65
N SER A 293 -0.98 0.87 24.82
CA SER A 293 -1.81 -0.35 24.87
C SER A 293 -1.75 -1.10 23.55
N ALA A 294 -1.93 -0.43 22.42
CA ALA A 294 -1.88 -1.03 21.09
C ALA A 294 -0.47 -1.61 20.81
N THR A 295 0.58 -0.82 21.03
CA THR A 295 1.96 -1.28 20.81
C THR A 295 2.30 -2.47 21.66
N ARG A 296 1.92 -2.47 22.95
CA ARG A 296 2.15 -3.59 23.86
C ARG A 296 1.42 -4.84 23.42
N MET A 297 0.16 -4.72 22.96
CA MET A 297 -0.64 -5.83 22.46
C MET A 297 0.00 -6.47 21.23
N TYR A 298 0.36 -5.70 20.22
CA TYR A 298 1.03 -6.22 19.01
C TYR A 298 2.43 -6.76 19.29
N SER A 299 3.17 -6.13 20.23
CA SER A 299 4.45 -6.67 20.69
C SER A 299 4.30 -8.01 21.40
N ASN A 300 3.18 -8.24 22.15
CA ASN A 300 2.89 -9.55 22.74
C ASN A 300 2.72 -10.60 21.64
N TYR A 301 1.92 -10.32 20.60
CA TYR A 301 1.74 -11.26 19.50
C TYR A 301 3.07 -11.59 18.80
N ALA A 302 3.90 -10.58 18.56
CA ALA A 302 5.21 -10.79 17.94
C ALA A 302 6.16 -11.60 18.85
N VAL A 303 6.05 -11.44 20.17
CA VAL A 303 6.77 -12.26 21.17
C VAL A 303 6.24 -13.69 21.20
N ASP A 304 4.91 -13.87 21.21
CA ASP A 304 4.26 -15.18 21.13
C ASP A 304 4.70 -15.97 19.88
N LEU A 305 4.99 -15.27 18.77
CA LEU A 305 5.49 -15.86 17.53
C LEU A 305 7.04 -15.97 17.48
N GLY A 306 7.76 -15.57 18.52
CA GLY A 306 9.22 -15.59 18.57
C GLY A 306 9.93 -14.58 17.67
N LEU A 307 9.19 -13.60 17.12
CA LEU A 307 9.75 -12.54 16.25
C LEU A 307 10.40 -11.40 17.04
N LEU A 308 9.91 -11.16 18.26
CA LEU A 308 10.45 -10.18 19.22
C LEU A 308 10.67 -10.84 20.57
N ALA A 309 11.53 -10.23 21.38
CA ALA A 309 11.63 -10.47 22.83
C ALA A 309 11.45 -9.13 23.54
N LYS A 310 10.98 -9.11 24.78
CA LYS A 310 10.77 -7.86 25.49
C LYS A 310 10.93 -7.97 26.99
N THR A 311 11.26 -6.83 27.59
CA THR A 311 11.09 -6.54 29.02
C THR A 311 9.90 -5.58 29.21
N VAL A 312 9.73 -5.05 30.41
CA VAL A 312 8.72 -4.02 30.67
C VAL A 312 9.00 -2.73 29.89
N GLN A 313 10.26 -2.38 29.71
CA GLN A 313 10.71 -1.08 29.19
C GLN A 313 11.32 -1.14 27.79
N THR A 314 11.76 -2.32 27.34
CA THR A 314 12.53 -2.47 26.10
C THR A 314 12.06 -3.65 25.27
N VAL A 315 12.25 -3.54 23.97
CA VAL A 315 11.93 -4.58 22.97
C VAL A 315 13.21 -4.93 22.20
N TYR A 316 13.36 -6.20 21.92
CA TYR A 316 14.50 -6.79 21.23
C TYR A 316 14.02 -7.46 19.94
N LEU A 317 14.70 -7.19 18.84
CA LEU A 317 14.52 -7.95 17.61
C LEU A 317 15.24 -9.30 17.76
N THR A 318 14.53 -10.39 17.51
CA THR A 318 15.15 -11.73 17.51
C THR A 318 15.80 -12.03 16.14
N PRO A 319 16.65 -13.05 16.01
CA PRO A 319 17.14 -13.52 14.71
C PRO A 319 16.00 -13.89 13.74
N GLU A 320 14.92 -14.52 14.26
CA GLU A 320 13.72 -14.82 13.44
C GLU A 320 12.97 -13.56 13.03
N GLY A 321 12.88 -12.57 13.92
CA GLY A 321 12.29 -11.26 13.57
C GLY A 321 13.08 -10.50 12.52
N LEU A 322 14.41 -10.57 12.57
CA LEU A 322 15.27 -9.99 11.53
C LEU A 322 15.03 -10.69 10.18
N LYS A 323 15.03 -12.01 10.17
CA LYS A 323 14.76 -12.83 8.97
C LYS A 323 13.36 -12.55 8.41
N PHE A 324 12.36 -12.47 9.28
CA PHE A 324 10.99 -12.07 8.90
C PHE A 324 10.96 -10.70 8.21
N THR A 325 11.62 -9.69 8.78
CA THR A 325 11.65 -8.35 8.21
C THR A 325 12.27 -8.33 6.81
N ILE A 326 13.38 -9.05 6.62
CA ILE A 326 14.03 -9.16 5.30
C ILE A 326 13.10 -9.84 4.28
N GLN A 327 12.45 -10.94 4.66
CA GLN A 327 11.50 -11.65 3.80
C GLN A 327 10.29 -10.79 3.44
N MET A 328 9.79 -10.03 4.40
CA MET A 328 8.66 -9.12 4.18
C MET A 328 9.02 -7.98 3.23
N GLN A 329 10.22 -7.38 3.37
CA GLN A 329 10.70 -6.35 2.46
C GLN A 329 10.87 -6.89 1.03
N LEU A 330 11.39 -8.11 0.89
CA LEU A 330 11.50 -8.78 -0.41
C LEU A 330 10.11 -9.04 -1.02
N HIS A 331 9.19 -9.59 -0.25
CA HIS A 331 7.82 -9.86 -0.69
C HIS A 331 7.08 -8.59 -1.13
N LYS A 332 7.25 -7.50 -0.38
CA LYS A 332 6.73 -6.18 -0.71
C LYS A 332 7.29 -5.67 -2.05
N SER A 333 8.61 -5.81 -2.23
CA SER A 333 9.28 -5.41 -3.47
C SER A 333 8.83 -6.24 -4.67
N LEU A 334 8.69 -7.55 -4.53
CA LEU A 334 8.21 -8.45 -5.59
C LEU A 334 6.77 -8.11 -6.00
N ARG A 335 5.86 -7.92 -5.06
CA ARG A 335 4.47 -7.51 -5.37
C ARG A 335 4.39 -6.13 -6.03
N LEU A 336 5.28 -5.21 -5.65
CA LEU A 336 5.42 -3.93 -6.31
C LEU A 336 5.86 -4.10 -7.77
N MET A 337 6.85 -4.96 -8.02
CA MET A 337 7.31 -5.27 -9.37
C MET A 337 6.21 -5.93 -10.21
N ASP A 338 5.51 -6.93 -9.67
CA ASP A 338 4.40 -7.59 -10.37
C ASP A 338 3.29 -6.60 -10.73
N ALA A 339 2.93 -5.69 -9.83
CA ALA A 339 1.93 -4.66 -10.10
C ALA A 339 2.35 -3.64 -11.18
N ILE A 340 3.66 -3.44 -11.38
CA ILE A 340 4.22 -2.57 -12.41
C ILE A 340 4.36 -3.33 -13.75
N THR A 341 4.68 -4.63 -13.71
CA THR A 341 4.95 -5.44 -14.92
C THR A 341 3.72 -6.12 -15.50
N MET A 342 2.62 -6.27 -14.75
CA MET A 342 1.35 -6.81 -15.25
C MET A 342 0.51 -5.81 -16.08
N LYS A 343 1.14 -4.79 -16.61
CA LYS A 343 0.56 -3.83 -17.55
C LYS A 343 1.38 -3.94 -18.87
#